data_6809c03a4da72fd01b8afd761c146219
#
_entry.id   6809c03a4da72fd01b8afd761c146219
#
_cell.length_a   1.000
_cell.length_b   1.000
_cell.length_c   1.000
_cell.angle_alpha   90.00
_cell.angle_beta   90.00
_cell.angle_gamma   90.00
#
_symmetry.space_group_name_H-M   'P 1'
#
loop_
_entity.id
_entity.type
_entity.pdbx_description
1 polymer ?
#
loop_
_entity_poly.entity_id
_entity_poly.type
_entity_poly.pdbx_seq_one_letter_code
_entity_poly.pdbx_strand_id
1 'polypeptide(L)'
;MHSAPDDRVSILEAVYSLPVVMKLRGPFSLLQLVRETGYPGRREEIGVDEIRSGIAGREAIIAVWQDYSREKDADWGWYFEGPYQGLYLTGSRTRTLEGPINTRDAAEACAYFIKAELDSVLGREVRLVLATSATG
;
A
#
# COMPACT_ATOMS: atom_id res chain seq x y z
N MET A 1 -0.32 -35.60 2.59
CA MET A 1 -0.98 -34.46 2.05
C MET A 1 -0.17 -33.18 2.29
N HIS A 2 0.05 -32.45 1.28
CA HIS A 2 0.74 -31.22 1.48
C HIS A 2 -0.27 -30.10 1.66
N SER A 3 0.06 -29.16 2.48
CA SER A 3 -0.70 -27.93 2.55
C SER A 3 -0.47 -27.15 1.25
N ALA A 4 -1.43 -26.35 0.87
CA ALA A 4 -1.22 -25.41 -0.23
C ALA A 4 0.00 -24.57 0.07
N PRO A 5 0.82 -24.24 -0.94
CA PRO A 5 1.93 -23.34 -0.69
C PRO A 5 1.42 -22.06 -0.09
N ASP A 6 2.22 -21.49 0.81
CA ASP A 6 1.88 -20.21 1.41
C ASP A 6 2.01 -19.14 0.35
N ASP A 7 0.87 -18.72 -0.20
CA ASP A 7 0.84 -17.73 -1.27
C ASP A 7 1.07 -16.31 -0.78
N ARG A 8 1.23 -16.11 0.54
CA ARG A 8 1.48 -14.77 1.07
C ARG A 8 2.78 -14.17 0.56
N VAL A 9 3.83 -14.99 0.41
CA VAL A 9 5.09 -14.50 -0.14
C VAL A 9 4.89 -13.99 -1.57
N SER A 10 4.19 -14.76 -2.40
CA SER A 10 3.92 -14.33 -3.78
C SER A 10 3.06 -13.08 -3.83
N ILE A 11 2.05 -12.99 -2.96
CA ILE A 11 1.19 -11.82 -2.88
C ILE A 11 2.02 -10.60 -2.48
N LEU A 12 2.86 -10.73 -1.46
CA LEU A 12 3.68 -9.63 -0.98
C LEU A 12 4.66 -9.16 -2.05
N GLU A 13 5.31 -10.08 -2.76
CA GLU A 13 6.24 -9.68 -3.83
C GLU A 13 5.49 -8.95 -4.94
N ALA A 14 4.28 -9.37 -5.28
CA ALA A 14 3.45 -8.67 -6.25
C ALA A 14 3.07 -7.28 -5.75
N VAL A 15 2.71 -7.16 -4.47
CA VAL A 15 2.40 -5.87 -3.84
C VAL A 15 3.61 -4.94 -3.91
N TYR A 16 4.78 -5.43 -3.55
CA TYR A 16 5.99 -4.59 -3.55
C TYR A 16 6.30 -4.05 -4.94
N SER A 17 5.91 -4.77 -5.99
CA SER A 17 6.19 -4.40 -7.38
C SER A 17 5.13 -3.50 -8.00
N LEU A 18 4.03 -3.21 -7.30
CA LEU A 18 2.91 -2.44 -7.86
C LEU A 18 3.32 -1.13 -8.53
N PRO A 19 4.18 -0.29 -7.93
CA PRO A 19 4.54 0.96 -8.61
C PRO A 19 5.27 0.72 -9.93
N VAL A 20 6.10 -0.31 -10.00
CA VAL A 20 6.82 -0.65 -11.23
C VAL A 20 5.85 -1.17 -12.29
N VAL A 21 4.94 -2.06 -11.88
CA VAL A 21 3.93 -2.61 -12.79
C VAL A 21 3.05 -1.52 -13.35
N MET A 22 2.64 -0.56 -12.53
CA MET A 22 1.84 0.57 -12.99
C MET A 22 2.53 1.35 -14.11
N LYS A 23 3.83 1.58 -13.97
CA LYS A 23 4.59 2.30 -15.00
C LYS A 23 4.74 1.48 -16.28
N LEU A 24 4.94 0.17 -16.15
CA LEU A 24 5.15 -0.69 -17.31
C LEU A 24 3.88 -0.98 -18.09
N ARG A 25 2.75 -1.14 -17.39
CA ARG A 25 1.50 -1.53 -18.02
C ARG A 25 0.66 -0.34 -18.49
N GLY A 26 1.01 0.86 -18.04
CA GLY A 26 0.29 2.06 -18.45
C GLY A 26 -1.00 2.28 -17.67
N PRO A 27 -2.07 2.76 -18.34
CA PRO A 27 -3.23 3.34 -17.63
C PRO A 27 -4.21 2.30 -17.07
N PHE A 28 -3.72 1.37 -16.29
CA PHE A 28 -4.59 0.46 -15.53
C PHE A 28 -4.93 1.11 -14.18
N SER A 29 -6.14 0.83 -13.69
CA SER A 29 -6.50 1.33 -12.38
C SER A 29 -5.70 0.61 -11.29
N LEU A 30 -5.34 1.34 -10.27
CA LEU A 30 -4.64 0.75 -9.12
C LEU A 30 -5.48 -0.35 -8.49
N LEU A 31 -6.80 -0.17 -8.43
CA LEU A 31 -7.71 -1.19 -7.90
C LEU A 31 -7.56 -2.53 -8.63
N GLN A 32 -7.53 -2.48 -9.96
CA GLN A 32 -7.36 -3.70 -10.75
C GLN A 32 -6.04 -4.38 -10.46
N LEU A 33 -4.96 -3.60 -10.39
CA LEU A 33 -3.64 -4.14 -10.11
C LEU A 33 -3.56 -4.74 -8.71
N VAL A 34 -4.18 -4.10 -7.73
CA VAL A 34 -4.25 -4.64 -6.37
C VAL A 34 -4.97 -5.98 -6.35
N ARG A 35 -6.08 -6.09 -7.09
CA ARG A 35 -6.81 -7.35 -7.18
C ARG A 35 -5.95 -8.46 -7.78
N GLU A 36 -5.16 -8.12 -8.78
CA GLU A 36 -4.29 -9.11 -9.45
C GLU A 36 -3.22 -9.66 -8.54
N THR A 37 -2.84 -8.94 -7.49
CA THR A 37 -1.83 -9.44 -6.53
C THR A 37 -2.36 -10.56 -5.66
N GLY A 38 -3.68 -10.68 -5.50
CA GLY A 38 -4.28 -11.59 -4.54
C GLY A 38 -4.42 -11.00 -3.14
N TYR A 39 -3.95 -9.78 -2.92
CA TYR A 39 -4.01 -9.13 -1.62
C TYR A 39 -5.43 -9.08 -1.02
N PRO A 40 -6.49 -8.77 -1.79
CA PRO A 40 -7.82 -8.66 -1.18
C PRO A 40 -8.26 -9.94 -0.46
N GLY A 41 -7.89 -11.11 -0.96
CA GLY A 41 -8.25 -12.38 -0.33
C GLY A 41 -7.49 -12.67 0.96
N ARG A 42 -6.39 -11.95 1.20
CA ARG A 42 -5.55 -12.14 2.39
C ARG A 42 -5.40 -10.85 3.19
N ARG A 43 -6.20 -9.86 2.89
CA ARG A 43 -6.07 -8.51 3.45
C ARG A 43 -6.00 -8.50 4.97
N GLU A 44 -6.83 -9.28 5.63
CA GLU A 44 -6.89 -9.28 7.10
C GLU A 44 -5.74 -10.04 7.72
N GLU A 45 -5.13 -10.94 6.97
CA GLU A 45 -4.01 -11.75 7.46
C GLU A 45 -2.67 -11.06 7.28
N ILE A 46 -2.56 -10.14 6.33
CA ILE A 46 -1.31 -9.45 6.03
C ILE A 46 -1.28 -8.13 6.77
N GLY A 47 -0.48 -8.06 7.81
CA GLY A 47 -0.32 -6.87 8.63
C GLY A 47 0.91 -6.06 8.27
N VAL A 48 1.02 -4.90 8.90
CA VAL A 48 2.15 -4.00 8.71
C VAL A 48 3.47 -4.68 9.06
N ASP A 49 3.50 -5.46 10.13
CA ASP A 49 4.73 -6.12 10.56
C ASP A 49 5.25 -7.10 9.52
N GLU A 50 4.36 -7.82 8.87
CA GLU A 50 4.75 -8.76 7.83
C GLU A 50 5.31 -8.03 6.61
N ILE A 51 4.65 -6.94 6.20
CA ILE A 51 5.13 -6.12 5.09
C ILE A 51 6.51 -5.53 5.43
N ARG A 52 6.65 -4.95 6.62
CA ARG A 52 7.91 -4.38 7.07
C ARG A 52 9.04 -5.41 7.01
N SER A 53 8.79 -6.62 7.52
CA SER A 53 9.79 -7.68 7.50
C SER A 53 10.20 -8.06 6.07
N GLY A 54 9.25 -8.03 5.15
CA GLY A 54 9.52 -8.37 3.76
C GLY A 54 10.31 -7.34 2.99
N ILE A 55 10.26 -6.07 3.40
CA ILE A 55 10.97 -4.99 2.71
C ILE A 55 12.19 -4.48 3.48
N ALA A 56 12.39 -4.94 4.70
CA ALA A 56 13.54 -4.52 5.50
C ALA A 56 14.84 -4.86 4.74
N GLY A 57 15.71 -3.86 4.61
CA GLY A 57 16.96 -4.01 3.86
C GLY A 57 16.82 -3.98 2.34
N ARG A 58 15.60 -3.87 1.82
CA ARG A 58 15.36 -3.82 0.37
C ARG A 58 15.09 -2.37 -0.05
N GLU A 59 16.14 -1.61 -0.12
CA GLU A 59 16.06 -0.16 -0.35
C GLU A 59 15.38 0.20 -1.67
N ALA A 60 15.56 -0.62 -2.71
CA ALA A 60 14.94 -0.36 -4.00
C ALA A 60 13.42 -0.39 -3.92
N ILE A 61 12.86 -1.29 -3.13
CA ILE A 61 11.41 -1.37 -2.94
C ILE A 61 10.92 -0.11 -2.21
N ILE A 62 11.60 0.28 -1.16
CA ILE A 62 11.24 1.47 -0.41
C ILE A 62 11.29 2.71 -1.31
N ALA A 63 12.32 2.80 -2.16
CA ALA A 63 12.48 3.92 -3.08
C ALA A 63 11.35 4.02 -4.09
N VAL A 64 10.92 2.89 -4.68
CA VAL A 64 9.83 2.94 -5.66
C VAL A 64 8.51 3.36 -5.03
N TRP A 65 8.27 2.98 -3.76
CA TRP A 65 7.07 3.41 -3.06
C TRP A 65 7.13 4.89 -2.67
N GLN A 66 8.33 5.41 -2.34
CA GLN A 66 8.49 6.84 -2.13
C GLN A 66 8.21 7.63 -3.40
N ASP A 67 8.71 7.16 -4.54
CA ASP A 67 8.45 7.80 -5.82
C ASP A 67 6.96 7.75 -6.16
N TYR A 68 6.31 6.63 -5.91
CA TYR A 68 4.88 6.50 -6.10
C TYR A 68 4.13 7.53 -5.25
N SER A 69 4.51 7.69 -3.99
CA SER A 69 3.88 8.66 -3.09
C SER A 69 4.03 10.08 -3.60
N ARG A 70 5.21 10.44 -4.12
CA ARG A 70 5.45 11.77 -4.65
C ARG A 70 4.70 12.03 -5.96
N GLU A 71 4.60 11.01 -6.79
CA GLU A 71 4.02 11.16 -8.13
C GLU A 71 2.49 11.09 -8.12
N LYS A 72 1.89 10.46 -7.12
CA LYS A 72 0.44 10.42 -7.07
C LYS A 72 -0.08 11.84 -6.81
N ASP A 73 -1.15 12.17 -7.52
CA ASP A 73 -1.81 13.46 -7.37
C ASP A 73 -2.54 13.46 -6.03
N ALA A 74 -2.01 14.17 -5.07
CA ALA A 74 -2.27 13.82 -3.71
C ALA A 74 -2.85 14.93 -2.87
N ASP A 75 -4.01 15.41 -3.26
CA ASP A 75 -4.82 16.19 -2.33
C ASP A 75 -5.61 15.27 -1.39
N TRP A 76 -5.50 13.96 -1.59
CA TRP A 76 -6.25 12.98 -0.78
C TRP A 76 -5.47 11.68 -0.68
N GLY A 77 -5.86 10.86 0.29
CA GLY A 77 -5.23 9.57 0.51
C GLY A 77 -4.00 9.64 1.40
N TRP A 78 -3.12 8.68 1.25
CA TRP A 78 -1.98 8.51 2.13
C TRP A 78 -0.70 9.01 1.46
N TYR A 79 0.29 9.32 2.28
CA TYR A 79 1.60 9.77 1.80
C TYR A 79 2.71 9.07 2.58
N PHE A 80 3.89 9.01 1.96
CA PHE A 80 5.12 8.50 2.56
C PHE A 80 6.25 9.43 2.14
N GLU A 81 6.85 10.10 3.09
CA GLU A 81 7.83 11.14 2.84
C GLU A 81 9.04 10.99 3.76
N GLY A 82 10.14 11.60 3.38
CA GLY A 82 11.36 11.64 4.17
C GLY A 82 12.56 11.13 3.41
N PRO A 83 13.73 11.13 4.06
CA PRO A 83 13.90 11.49 5.46
C PRO A 83 13.97 13.00 5.69
N TYR A 84 13.36 13.45 6.78
CA TYR A 84 13.50 14.80 7.27
C TYR A 84 14.26 14.72 8.59
N GLN A 85 15.54 15.09 8.57
CA GLN A 85 16.40 14.95 9.74
C GLN A 85 16.42 13.50 10.27
N GLY A 86 16.43 12.54 9.33
CA GLY A 86 16.47 11.12 9.68
C GLY A 86 15.12 10.48 9.96
N LEU A 87 14.02 11.24 9.89
CA LEU A 87 12.70 10.72 10.18
C LEU A 87 11.89 10.55 8.91
N TYR A 88 11.20 9.43 8.82
CA TYR A 88 10.24 9.14 7.75
C TYR A 88 8.82 9.32 8.27
N LEU A 89 7.95 9.84 7.40
CA LEU A 89 6.58 10.19 7.76
C LEU A 89 5.59 9.43 6.89
N THR A 90 4.56 8.90 7.51
CA THR A 90 3.41 8.32 6.80
C THR A 90 2.15 8.82 7.48
N GLY A 91 1.19 9.29 6.69
CA GLY A 91 -0.07 9.79 7.23
C GLY A 91 -1.12 9.94 6.16
N SER A 92 -2.29 10.42 6.58
CA SER A 92 -3.42 10.66 5.69
C SER A 92 -3.55 12.14 5.41
N ARG A 93 -3.73 12.49 4.14
CA ARG A 93 -3.95 13.88 3.75
C ARG A 93 -5.39 14.33 3.97
N THR A 94 -6.30 13.37 4.14
CA THR A 94 -7.72 13.67 4.27
C THR A 94 -8.23 13.57 5.71
N ARG A 95 -7.45 12.96 6.61
CA ARG A 95 -7.84 12.80 8.00
C ARG A 95 -6.82 13.47 8.90
N THR A 96 -7.19 14.64 9.40
CA THR A 96 -6.31 15.42 10.26
C THR A 96 -6.26 14.90 11.69
N LEU A 97 -7.18 14.02 12.06
CA LEU A 97 -7.27 13.50 13.42
C LEU A 97 -6.25 12.41 13.74
N GLU A 98 -5.73 11.75 12.71
CA GLU A 98 -4.71 10.74 12.90
C GLU A 98 -3.37 11.38 12.57
N GLY A 99 -2.58 11.62 13.60
CA GLY A 99 -1.25 12.18 13.40
C GLY A 99 -0.38 11.28 12.54
N PRO A 100 0.58 11.85 11.84
CA PRO A 100 1.48 11.05 11.02
C PRO A 100 2.33 10.15 11.90
N ILE A 101 2.66 8.98 11.36
CA ILE A 101 3.64 8.09 11.97
C ILE A 101 5.01 8.67 11.68
N ASN A 102 5.80 8.87 12.73
CA ASN A 102 7.17 9.35 12.63
C ASN A 102 8.11 8.24 13.06
N THR A 103 9.03 7.85 12.21
CA THR A 103 9.94 6.77 12.57
C THR A 103 11.28 6.95 11.86
N ARG A 104 12.34 6.47 12.48
CA ARG A 104 13.66 6.41 11.85
C ARG A 104 13.80 5.20 10.93
N ASP A 105 12.84 4.29 10.98
CA ASP A 105 12.85 3.06 10.20
C ASP A 105 12.05 3.27 8.92
N ALA A 106 12.76 3.42 7.79
CA ALA A 106 12.13 3.61 6.50
C ALA A 106 11.21 2.46 6.13
N ALA A 107 11.59 1.23 6.47
CA ALA A 107 10.77 0.06 6.18
C ALA A 107 9.46 0.11 6.95
N GLU A 108 9.49 0.57 8.19
CA GLU A 108 8.27 0.70 8.99
C GLU A 108 7.31 1.72 8.38
N ALA A 109 7.82 2.91 8.04
CA ALA A 109 6.97 3.95 7.44
C ALA A 109 6.41 3.49 6.10
N CYS A 110 7.24 2.85 5.29
CA CYS A 110 6.84 2.32 3.99
C CYS A 110 5.75 1.25 4.14
N ALA A 111 5.91 0.35 5.11
CA ALA A 111 4.94 -0.73 5.35
C ALA A 111 3.58 -0.17 5.76
N TYR A 112 3.56 0.83 6.64
CA TYR A 112 2.31 1.50 6.98
C TYR A 112 1.67 2.15 5.77
N PHE A 113 2.47 2.82 4.93
CA PHE A 113 1.96 3.45 3.73
C PHE A 113 1.37 2.42 2.77
N ILE A 114 2.08 1.32 2.51
CA ILE A 114 1.60 0.27 1.61
C ILE A 114 0.26 -0.27 2.10
N LYS A 115 0.19 -0.68 3.36
CA LYS A 115 -1.03 -1.24 3.93
C LYS A 115 -2.19 -0.24 3.84
N ALA A 116 -1.95 1.00 4.24
CA ALA A 116 -2.98 2.03 4.24
C ALA A 116 -3.45 2.36 2.82
N GLU A 117 -2.53 2.44 1.88
CA GLU A 117 -2.87 2.75 0.50
C GLU A 117 -3.72 1.64 -0.13
N LEU A 118 -3.31 0.39 0.05
CA LEU A 118 -4.06 -0.74 -0.50
C LEU A 118 -5.46 -0.81 0.12
N ASP A 119 -5.55 -0.68 1.42
CA ASP A 119 -6.85 -0.74 2.11
C ASP A 119 -7.74 0.44 1.72
N SER A 120 -7.15 1.60 1.50
CA SER A 120 -7.89 2.78 1.04
C SER A 120 -8.50 2.56 -0.34
N VAL A 121 -7.74 1.97 -1.26
CA VAL A 121 -8.23 1.66 -2.61
C VAL A 121 -9.39 0.68 -2.53
N LEU A 122 -9.24 -0.38 -1.73
CA LEU A 122 -10.30 -1.38 -1.57
C LEU A 122 -11.53 -0.80 -0.86
N GLY A 123 -11.32 0.08 0.09
CA GLY A 123 -12.42 0.75 0.80
C GLY A 123 -13.25 1.64 -0.12
N ARG A 124 -12.61 2.30 -1.09
CA ARG A 124 -13.34 3.10 -2.07
C ARG A 124 -14.22 2.22 -2.95
N GLU A 125 -13.75 1.04 -3.34
CA GLU A 125 -14.58 0.11 -4.10
C GLU A 125 -15.84 -0.28 -3.31
N VAL A 126 -15.67 -0.63 -2.04
CA VAL A 126 -16.79 -1.01 -1.19
C VAL A 126 -17.81 0.13 -1.09
N ARG A 127 -17.35 1.36 -0.92
CA ARG A 127 -18.25 2.51 -0.84
C ARG A 127 -19.04 2.72 -2.12
N LEU A 128 -18.41 2.55 -3.28
CA LEU A 128 -19.10 2.67 -4.56
C LEU A 128 -20.18 1.62 -4.72
N VAL A 129 -19.89 0.38 -4.34
CA VAL A 129 -20.87 -0.70 -4.39
C VAL A 129 -22.05 -0.41 -3.48
N LEU A 130 -21.80 0.04 -2.25
CA LEU A 130 -22.86 0.36 -1.31
C LEU A 130 -23.73 1.53 -1.79
N ALA A 131 -23.11 2.55 -2.37
CA ALA A 131 -23.85 3.69 -2.91
C ALA A 131 -24.77 3.26 -4.05
N THR A 132 -24.29 2.40 -4.93
CA THR A 132 -25.08 1.86 -6.03
C THR A 132 -26.26 1.06 -5.51
N SER A 133 -26.05 0.24 -4.48
CA SER A 133 -27.11 -0.55 -3.87
C SER A 133 -28.16 0.33 -3.20
N ALA A 134 -27.72 1.42 -2.58
CA ALA A 134 -28.64 2.32 -1.88
C ALA A 134 -29.56 3.08 -2.83
N THR A 135 -29.15 3.28 -4.06
CA THR A 135 -29.96 4.01 -5.06
C THR A 135 -30.87 3.09 -5.88
N GLY A 136 -30.69 1.80 -5.70
CA GLY A 136 -31.44 0.80 -6.47
C GLY A 136 -32.86 0.51 -5.94
#